data_87b084cda72b1615e03d4b161ab9175d
#
_entry.id   87b084cda72b1615e03d4b161ab9175d
#
_cell.length_a   1.000
_cell.length_b   1.000
_cell.length_c   1.000
_cell.angle_alpha   90.00
_cell.angle_beta   90.00
_cell.angle_gamma   90.00
#
_symmetry.space_group_name_H-M   'P 1'
#
loop_
_entity.id
_entity.type
_entity.pdbx_description
1 polymer ?
#
loop_
_entity_poly.entity_id
_entity_poly.type
_entity_poly.pdbx_seq_one_letter_code
_entity_poly.pdbx_strand_id
1 'polypeptide(L)'
;KEKWSKAEIRQYVQDHYYPMDFLIDEIRPHYHFGNTCPRTVPFAIKAFLESSSFEDTIRMAISLGGDTDTLAAMAGSIAGLYYGIPDAIAQKTQTYLDPYLSGVLRQFEETYTVI
;
A
#
# COMPACT_ATOMS: atom_id res chain seq x y z
N LYS A 1 -2.48 18.85 10.61
CA LYS A 1 -2.71 17.42 10.95
C LYS A 1 -1.38 16.81 11.34
N GLU A 2 -1.28 16.24 12.53
CA GLU A 2 -0.10 15.50 12.95
C GLU A 2 0.06 14.27 12.05
N LYS A 3 1.29 14.08 11.55
CA LYS A 3 1.64 12.89 10.79
C LYS A 3 2.24 11.86 11.74
N TRP A 4 1.58 10.74 11.88
CA TRP A 4 2.09 9.65 12.70
C TRP A 4 3.37 9.07 12.09
N SER A 5 4.31 8.73 12.95
CA SER A 5 5.49 7.96 12.55
C SER A 5 5.11 6.51 12.24
N LYS A 6 5.96 5.83 11.50
CA LYS A 6 5.77 4.39 11.23
C LYS A 6 5.72 3.55 12.49
N ALA A 7 6.49 3.91 13.51
CA ALA A 7 6.48 3.23 14.80
C ALA A 7 5.12 3.37 15.50
N GLU A 8 4.52 4.55 15.45
CA GLU A 8 3.18 4.79 16.01
C GLU A 8 2.11 4.05 15.24
N ILE A 9 2.19 4.05 13.92
CA ILE A 9 1.26 3.29 13.05
C ILE A 9 1.38 1.79 13.36
N ARG A 10 2.60 1.26 13.41
CA ARG A 10 2.85 -0.14 13.74
C ARG A 10 2.23 -0.53 15.08
N GLN A 11 2.49 0.26 16.10
CA GLN A 11 1.99 0.00 17.46
C GLN A 11 0.46 0.01 17.50
N TYR A 12 -0.17 0.99 16.84
CA TYR A 12 -1.62 1.08 16.76
C TYR A 12 -2.24 -0.13 16.08
N VAL A 13 -1.68 -0.57 14.95
CA VAL A 13 -2.17 -1.75 14.24
C VAL A 13 -2.03 -3.01 15.08
N GLN A 14 -0.89 -3.17 15.76
CA GLN A 14 -0.63 -4.32 16.62
C GLN A 14 -1.60 -4.39 17.80
N ASP A 15 -1.91 -3.25 18.40
CA ASP A 15 -2.77 -3.20 19.58
C ASP A 15 -4.25 -3.40 19.24
N HIS A 16 -4.69 -3.06 18.02
CA HIS A 16 -6.10 -3.00 17.68
C HIS A 16 -6.55 -3.99 16.60
N TYR A 17 -5.63 -4.48 15.76
CA TYR A 17 -6.04 -5.25 14.58
C TYR A 17 -5.24 -6.53 14.35
N TYR A 18 -3.95 -6.44 14.04
CA TYR A 18 -3.13 -7.58 13.62
C TYR A 18 -1.74 -7.55 14.25
N PRO A 19 -1.17 -8.73 14.59
CA PRO A 19 0.24 -8.82 14.98
C PRO A 19 1.15 -8.24 13.90
N MET A 20 2.14 -7.45 14.33
CA MET A 20 3.15 -6.83 13.47
C MET A 20 4.58 -7.27 13.79
N ASP A 21 4.74 -8.34 14.58
CA ASP A 21 6.03 -8.85 15.05
C ASP A 21 6.65 -9.86 14.06
N PHE A 22 6.65 -9.50 12.79
CA PHE A 22 7.30 -10.29 11.75
C PHE A 22 7.98 -9.35 10.75
N LEU A 23 8.91 -9.88 9.96
CA LEU A 23 9.54 -9.18 8.86
C LEU A 23 9.07 -9.78 7.53
N ILE A 24 8.99 -8.95 6.50
CA ILE A 24 8.59 -9.40 5.16
C ILE A 24 9.54 -10.48 4.64
N ASP A 25 10.83 -10.35 4.88
CA ASP A 25 11.83 -11.35 4.46
C ASP A 25 11.62 -12.71 5.10
N GLU A 26 11.12 -12.75 6.34
CA GLU A 26 10.81 -14.00 7.05
C GLU A 26 9.56 -14.69 6.48
N ILE A 27 8.60 -13.89 6.04
CA ILE A 27 7.31 -14.39 5.53
C ILE A 27 7.39 -14.81 4.06
N ARG A 28 8.19 -14.11 3.27
CA ARG A 28 8.25 -14.29 1.80
C ARG A 28 8.41 -15.76 1.37
N PRO A 29 9.28 -16.57 1.96
CA PRO A 29 9.42 -17.98 1.55
C PRO A 29 8.19 -18.85 1.82
N HIS A 30 7.30 -18.41 2.71
CA HIS A 30 6.17 -19.19 3.21
C HIS A 30 4.82 -18.57 2.84
N TYR A 31 4.82 -17.37 2.24
CA TYR A 31 3.60 -16.66 1.91
C TYR A 31 2.91 -17.33 0.71
N HIS A 32 1.63 -17.62 0.88
CA HIS A 32 0.79 -18.22 -0.15
C HIS A 32 -0.36 -17.29 -0.52
N PHE A 33 -0.91 -17.46 -1.72
CA PHE A 33 -2.09 -16.73 -2.16
C PHE A 33 -3.19 -16.79 -1.10
N GLY A 34 -3.74 -15.63 -0.79
CA GLY A 34 -4.86 -15.48 0.12
C GLY A 34 -5.74 -14.33 -0.32
N ASN A 35 -7.05 -14.53 -0.20
CA ASN A 35 -8.07 -13.55 -0.61
C ASN A 35 -8.92 -13.07 0.57
N THR A 36 -8.48 -13.30 1.79
CA THR A 36 -9.14 -12.83 3.01
C THR A 36 -8.38 -11.70 3.66
N CYS A 37 -9.06 -10.84 4.42
CA CYS A 37 -8.41 -9.73 5.10
C CYS A 37 -7.23 -10.16 5.99
N PRO A 38 -7.34 -11.21 6.84
CA PRO A 38 -6.18 -11.63 7.64
C PRO A 38 -4.97 -12.12 6.84
N ARG A 39 -5.18 -12.52 5.59
CA ARG A 39 -4.11 -12.99 4.70
C ARG A 39 -3.52 -11.91 3.80
N THR A 40 -4.12 -10.73 3.77
CA THR A 40 -3.70 -9.65 2.87
C THR A 40 -3.37 -8.37 3.63
N VAL A 41 -4.27 -7.88 4.46
CA VAL A 41 -4.15 -6.56 5.11
C VAL A 41 -2.89 -6.43 5.97
N PRO A 42 -2.57 -7.36 6.91
CA PRO A 42 -1.36 -7.20 7.74
C PRO A 42 -0.08 -7.20 6.91
N PHE A 43 -0.02 -7.95 5.82
CA PHE A 43 1.15 -8.02 4.95
C PHE A 43 1.31 -6.75 4.10
N ALA A 44 0.21 -6.18 3.63
CA ALA A 44 0.23 -4.90 2.92
C ALA A 44 0.69 -3.76 3.84
N ILE A 45 0.18 -3.71 5.07
CA ILE A 45 0.61 -2.73 6.07
C ILE A 45 2.10 -2.92 6.39
N LYS A 46 2.54 -4.16 6.58
CA LYS A 46 3.93 -4.44 6.91
C LYS A 46 4.89 -4.08 5.77
N ALA A 47 4.49 -4.32 4.52
CA ALA A 47 5.24 -3.89 3.35
C ALA A 47 5.47 -2.36 3.36
N PHE A 48 4.43 -1.59 3.70
CA PHE A 48 4.56 -0.16 3.89
C PHE A 48 5.50 0.19 5.05
N LEU A 49 5.35 -0.46 6.20
CA LEU A 49 6.13 -0.15 7.39
C LEU A 49 7.64 -0.39 7.20
N GLU A 50 8.02 -1.41 6.44
CA GLU A 50 9.42 -1.76 6.16
C GLU A 50 10.01 -1.00 4.97
N SER A 51 9.22 -0.29 4.21
CA SER A 51 9.66 0.42 3.00
C SER A 51 10.26 1.79 3.30
N SER A 52 11.02 2.31 2.34
CA SER A 52 11.68 3.64 2.43
C SER A 52 11.07 4.69 1.49
N SER A 53 10.19 4.27 0.56
CA SER A 53 9.55 5.17 -0.42
C SER A 53 8.26 4.56 -0.93
N PHE A 54 7.49 5.34 -1.71
CA PHE A 54 6.31 4.82 -2.40
C PHE A 54 6.65 3.63 -3.30
N GLU A 55 7.65 3.81 -4.17
CA GLU A 55 8.06 2.73 -5.08
C GLU A 55 8.55 1.50 -4.34
N ASP A 56 9.35 1.69 -3.29
CA ASP A 56 9.83 0.58 -2.46
C ASP A 56 8.68 -0.17 -1.79
N THR A 57 7.64 0.53 -1.35
CA THR A 57 6.43 -0.10 -0.80
C THR A 57 5.77 -1.03 -1.82
N ILE A 58 5.60 -0.56 -3.06
CA ILE A 58 4.99 -1.37 -4.13
C ILE A 58 5.85 -2.60 -4.43
N ARG A 59 7.16 -2.44 -4.56
CA ARG A 59 8.09 -3.53 -4.80
C ARG A 59 8.09 -4.54 -3.65
N MET A 60 8.05 -4.08 -2.43
CA MET A 60 7.99 -4.92 -1.23
C MET A 60 6.72 -5.77 -1.23
N ALA A 61 5.56 -5.17 -1.50
CA ALA A 61 4.28 -5.86 -1.58
C ALA A 61 4.28 -6.93 -2.67
N ILE A 62 4.74 -6.59 -3.86
CA ILE A 62 4.81 -7.52 -5.01
C ILE A 62 5.78 -8.67 -4.72
N SER A 63 6.86 -8.43 -3.99
CA SER A 63 7.88 -9.44 -3.68
C SER A 63 7.36 -10.62 -2.87
N LEU A 64 6.23 -10.45 -2.19
CA LEU A 64 5.58 -11.53 -1.45
C LEU A 64 4.98 -12.60 -2.36
N GLY A 65 4.61 -12.26 -3.58
CA GLY A 65 3.87 -13.15 -4.45
C GLY A 65 2.39 -13.22 -4.06
N GLY A 66 1.70 -14.27 -4.49
CA GLY A 66 0.26 -14.41 -4.20
C GLY A 66 -0.59 -13.38 -4.94
N ASP A 67 -1.53 -12.76 -4.23
CA ASP A 67 -2.44 -11.74 -4.76
C ASP A 67 -1.76 -10.37 -4.80
N THR A 68 -0.76 -10.23 -5.67
CA THR A 68 0.14 -9.08 -5.71
C THR A 68 -0.53 -7.77 -6.07
N ASP A 69 -1.53 -7.80 -6.94
CA ASP A 69 -2.28 -6.60 -7.33
C ASP A 69 -3.09 -6.05 -6.15
N THR A 70 -3.75 -6.91 -5.40
CA THR A 70 -4.48 -6.52 -4.18
C THR A 70 -3.53 -6.01 -3.09
N LEU A 71 -2.43 -6.72 -2.84
CA LEU A 71 -1.42 -6.31 -1.86
C LEU A 71 -0.82 -4.95 -2.23
N ALA A 72 -0.47 -4.76 -3.49
CA ALA A 72 0.11 -3.51 -3.98
C ALA A 72 -0.90 -2.35 -3.94
N ALA A 73 -2.17 -2.60 -4.24
CA ALA A 73 -3.22 -1.59 -4.15
C ALA A 73 -3.40 -1.09 -2.71
N MET A 74 -3.47 -2.00 -1.74
CA MET A 74 -3.61 -1.65 -0.32
C MET A 74 -2.36 -0.93 0.21
N ALA A 75 -1.19 -1.50 -0.02
CA ALA A 75 0.07 -0.92 0.44
C ALA A 75 0.33 0.44 -0.22
N GLY A 76 0.04 0.56 -1.51
CA GLY A 76 0.21 1.78 -2.28
C GLY A 76 -0.73 2.90 -1.83
N SER A 77 -1.96 2.58 -1.42
CA SER A 77 -2.88 3.60 -0.89
C SER A 77 -2.35 4.25 0.39
N ILE A 78 -1.76 3.46 1.27
CA ILE A 78 -1.13 3.96 2.49
C ILE A 78 0.13 4.76 2.17
N ALA A 79 1.00 4.19 1.33
CA ALA A 79 2.26 4.81 0.95
C ALA A 79 2.07 6.12 0.18
N GLY A 80 1.05 6.19 -0.67
CA GLY A 80 0.72 7.39 -1.42
C GLY A 80 0.35 8.57 -0.52
N LEU A 81 -0.37 8.30 0.57
CA LEU A 81 -0.70 9.32 1.56
C LEU A 81 0.50 9.69 2.43
N TYR A 82 1.36 8.73 2.73
CA TYR A 82 2.51 8.94 3.62
C TYR A 82 3.69 9.63 2.92
N TYR A 83 4.07 9.14 1.75
CA TYR A 83 5.24 9.61 0.99
C TYR A 83 4.89 10.58 -0.14
N GLY A 84 3.64 10.59 -0.61
CA GLY A 84 3.25 11.12 -1.90
C GLY A 84 3.54 10.13 -3.03
N ILE A 85 2.88 10.32 -4.15
CA ILE A 85 3.07 9.48 -5.34
C ILE A 85 4.00 10.24 -6.30
N PRO A 86 5.15 9.67 -6.72
CA PRO A 86 6.00 10.31 -7.72
C PRO A 86 5.25 10.57 -9.03
N ASP A 87 5.42 11.78 -9.59
CA ASP A 87 4.70 12.20 -10.79
C ASP A 87 4.88 11.23 -11.98
N ALA A 88 6.08 10.72 -12.16
CA ALA A 88 6.35 9.76 -13.25
C ALA A 88 5.55 8.47 -13.09
N ILE A 89 5.37 7.97 -11.86
CA ILE A 89 4.58 6.78 -11.58
C ILE A 89 3.10 7.08 -11.77
N ALA A 90 2.61 8.21 -11.25
CA ALA A 90 1.22 8.64 -11.42
C ALA A 90 0.85 8.78 -12.89
N GLN A 91 1.67 9.47 -13.68
CA GLN A 91 1.45 9.66 -15.11
C GLN A 91 1.45 8.33 -15.88
N LYS A 92 2.41 7.46 -15.59
CA LYS A 92 2.47 6.15 -16.24
C LYS A 92 1.27 5.28 -15.89
N THR A 93 0.86 5.28 -14.65
CA THR A 93 -0.31 4.50 -14.18
C THR A 93 -1.60 4.96 -14.88
N GLN A 94 -1.78 6.26 -15.06
CA GLN A 94 -2.95 6.80 -15.76
C GLN A 94 -3.06 6.31 -17.21
N THR A 95 -1.96 5.98 -17.87
CA THR A 95 -1.97 5.45 -19.24
C THR A 95 -2.66 4.08 -19.35
N TYR A 96 -2.79 3.36 -18.23
CA TYR A 96 -3.47 2.05 -18.19
C TYR A 96 -4.98 2.16 -17.95
N LEU A 97 -5.46 3.35 -17.61
CA LEU A 97 -6.89 3.60 -17.41
C LEU A 97 -7.57 3.92 -18.72
N ASP A 98 -8.76 3.35 -18.94
CA ASP A 98 -9.59 3.75 -20.05
C ASP A 98 -10.18 5.17 -19.83
N PRO A 99 -10.80 5.79 -20.85
CA PRO A 99 -11.36 7.14 -20.72
C PRO A 99 -12.40 7.28 -19.62
N TYR A 100 -13.20 6.24 -19.36
CA TYR A 100 -14.20 6.24 -18.31
C TYR A 100 -13.54 6.27 -16.92
N LEU A 101 -12.60 5.38 -16.65
CA LEU A 101 -11.90 5.32 -15.37
C LEU A 101 -11.03 6.56 -15.14
N SER A 102 -10.39 7.09 -16.18
CA SER A 102 -9.65 8.34 -16.10
C SER A 102 -10.56 9.52 -15.72
N GLY A 103 -11.78 9.55 -16.25
CA GLY A 103 -12.79 10.54 -15.90
C GLY A 103 -13.22 10.45 -14.44
N VAL A 104 -13.47 9.23 -13.95
CA VAL A 104 -13.83 8.99 -12.54
C VAL A 104 -12.71 9.45 -11.61
N LEU A 105 -11.47 9.08 -11.90
CA LEU A 105 -10.30 9.49 -11.10
C LEU A 105 -10.20 11.02 -11.06
N ARG A 106 -10.30 11.69 -12.18
CA ARG A 106 -10.25 13.15 -12.24
C ARG A 106 -11.35 13.80 -11.41
N GLN A 107 -12.58 13.34 -11.52
CA GLN A 107 -13.70 13.86 -10.73
C GLN A 107 -13.47 13.66 -9.22
N PHE A 108 -12.91 12.52 -8.84
CA PHE A 108 -12.57 12.25 -7.45
C PHE A 108 -11.49 13.24 -6.95
N GLU A 109 -10.43 13.44 -7.72
CA GLU A 109 -9.35 14.36 -7.36
C GLU A 109 -9.81 15.81 -7.27
N GLU A 110 -10.69 16.24 -8.19
CA GLU A 110 -11.28 17.58 -8.18
C GLU A 110 -12.21 17.81 -6.97
N THR A 111 -12.94 16.77 -6.56
CA THR A 111 -13.90 16.84 -5.45
C THR A 111 -13.22 16.76 -4.09
N TYR A 112 -12.26 15.86 -3.98
CA TYR A 112 -11.54 15.60 -2.75
C TYR A 112 -10.09 16.00 -2.91
N THR A 113 -9.76 17.22 -2.57
CA THR A 113 -8.38 17.68 -2.57
C THR A 113 -7.58 16.83 -1.60
N VAL A 114 -6.81 15.91 -2.16
CA VAL A 114 -5.85 15.12 -1.37
C VAL A 114 -4.60 15.96 -1.22
N ILE A 115 -4.32 16.29 0.00
CA ILE A 115 -3.17 17.11 0.34
C ILE A 115 -1.89 16.27 0.27
#